data_b02421a85985046ae35523b3fc60d071
#
_entry.id   b02421a85985046ae35523b3fc60d071
#
_cell.length_a   1.000
_cell.length_b   1.000
_cell.length_c   1.000
_cell.angle_alpha   90.00
_cell.angle_beta   90.00
_cell.angle_gamma   90.00
#
_symmetry.space_group_name_H-M   'P 1'
#
loop_
_entity.id
_entity.type
_entity.pdbx_description
1 polymer ?
#
loop_
_entity_poly.entity_id
_entity_poly.type
_entity_poly.pdbx_seq_one_letter_code
_entity_poly.pdbx_strand_id
1 'polypeptide(L)'
;MADLLTAARGGSPRAAGRLLSLVESPRRNEVLEALGPATTRVVGVTGPPGAGKSTTVGAMVAGYRARGLRVAVLAVDPSSPYSGGALLGDRIRMAEHVHDRDVLIRSVASRGHLGGLAAAVPAAIRLLAALAYDVIVLETVGVGQSEIEIASVADPTVVILNPGGGDTVQAAKAGLLEVADLLVVNKADREGADQTVRDLRTEAKVPILKLVASTGAGIPELLDAIEAHQRADTPERRSARARAQILSLAHTLLRTHPGLGDLADSVADGSSDAYAAAEQLIFGAGAVSRGPVS
;
A
#
# COMPACT_ATOMS: atom_id res chain seq x y z
N MET A 1 -10.47 11.30 -22.22
CA MET A 1 -9.57 10.34 -21.57
C MET A 1 -8.22 10.22 -22.31
N ALA A 2 -8.23 9.97 -23.61
CA ALA A 2 -6.99 9.80 -24.41
C ALA A 2 -6.01 11.00 -24.27
N ASP A 3 -6.47 12.22 -24.41
CA ASP A 3 -5.63 13.43 -24.31
C ASP A 3 -5.00 13.56 -22.91
N LEU A 4 -5.77 13.21 -21.87
CA LEU A 4 -5.27 13.25 -20.49
C LEU A 4 -4.18 12.23 -20.23
N LEU A 5 -4.35 11.00 -20.79
CA LEU A 5 -3.33 9.94 -20.73
C LEU A 5 -2.07 10.33 -21.51
N THR A 6 -2.25 10.90 -22.71
CA THR A 6 -1.12 11.38 -23.52
C THR A 6 -0.33 12.48 -22.80
N ALA A 7 -1.02 13.46 -22.22
CA ALA A 7 -0.38 14.50 -21.44
C ALA A 7 0.36 13.95 -20.20
N ALA A 8 -0.24 12.99 -19.50
CA ALA A 8 0.39 12.37 -18.33
C ALA A 8 1.63 11.54 -18.70
N ARG A 9 1.58 10.77 -19.81
CA ARG A 9 2.75 10.05 -20.36
C ARG A 9 3.85 11.02 -20.80
N GLY A 10 3.48 12.20 -21.30
CA GLY A 10 4.40 13.28 -21.63
C GLY A 10 4.99 13.99 -20.40
N GLY A 11 4.78 13.48 -19.19
CA GLY A 11 5.36 14.00 -17.95
C GLY A 11 4.58 15.17 -17.32
N SER A 12 3.28 15.36 -17.63
CA SER A 12 2.47 16.36 -16.96
C SER A 12 2.01 15.89 -15.56
N PRO A 13 2.55 16.45 -14.46
CA PRO A 13 2.15 16.04 -13.10
C PRO A 13 0.67 16.36 -12.82
N ARG A 14 0.15 17.45 -13.43
CA ARG A 14 -1.27 17.83 -13.31
C ARG A 14 -2.18 16.79 -13.96
N ALA A 15 -1.81 16.28 -15.14
CA ALA A 15 -2.59 15.25 -15.81
C ALA A 15 -2.55 13.92 -15.04
N ALA A 16 -1.39 13.51 -14.56
CA ALA A 16 -1.23 12.32 -13.72
C ALA A 16 -2.05 12.43 -12.42
N GLY A 17 -1.98 13.57 -11.73
CA GLY A 17 -2.76 13.83 -10.53
C GLY A 17 -4.28 13.79 -10.78
N ARG A 18 -4.75 14.30 -11.94
CA ARG A 18 -6.16 14.24 -12.32
C ARG A 18 -6.62 12.81 -12.61
N LEU A 19 -5.80 12.01 -13.28
CA LEU A 19 -6.08 10.59 -13.52
C LEU A 19 -6.16 9.81 -12.21
N LEU A 20 -5.25 10.06 -11.27
CA LEU A 20 -5.30 9.46 -9.94
C LEU A 20 -6.59 9.84 -9.19
N SER A 21 -7.03 11.10 -9.28
CA SER A 21 -8.33 11.50 -8.69
C SER A 21 -9.52 10.78 -9.34
N LEU A 22 -9.47 10.51 -10.64
CA LEU A 22 -10.51 9.71 -11.32
C LEU A 22 -10.48 8.25 -10.87
N VAL A 23 -9.29 7.67 -10.67
CA VAL A 23 -9.13 6.30 -10.12
C VAL A 23 -9.71 6.18 -8.71
N GLU A 24 -9.65 7.24 -7.92
CA GLU A 24 -10.24 7.30 -6.57
C GLU A 24 -11.76 7.56 -6.58
N SER A 25 -12.37 7.81 -7.73
CA SER A 25 -13.78 8.16 -7.92
C SER A 25 -14.59 7.00 -8.53
N PRO A 26 -15.93 7.09 -8.61
CA PRO A 26 -16.77 6.16 -9.36
C PRO A 26 -16.39 6.00 -10.83
N ARG A 27 -15.66 6.95 -11.41
CA ARG A 27 -15.18 6.93 -12.79
C ARG A 27 -13.90 6.08 -13.00
N ARG A 28 -13.50 5.29 -12.01
CA ARG A 28 -12.32 4.40 -12.07
C ARG A 28 -12.29 3.52 -13.31
N ASN A 29 -13.41 2.90 -13.65
CA ASN A 29 -13.48 1.98 -14.78
C ASN A 29 -13.16 2.67 -16.11
N GLU A 30 -13.59 3.91 -16.32
CA GLU A 30 -13.27 4.67 -17.53
C GLU A 30 -11.75 4.85 -17.71
N VAL A 31 -11.01 5.00 -16.59
CA VAL A 31 -9.55 5.08 -16.64
C VAL A 31 -8.96 3.71 -16.95
N LEU A 32 -9.37 2.67 -16.19
CA LEU A 32 -8.79 1.34 -16.29
C LEU A 32 -9.01 0.69 -17.66
N GLU A 33 -10.15 0.92 -18.30
CA GLU A 33 -10.48 0.44 -19.66
C GLU A 33 -9.60 1.10 -20.74
N ALA A 34 -9.15 2.34 -20.48
CA ALA A 34 -8.27 3.07 -21.39
C ALA A 34 -6.78 2.72 -21.24
N LEU A 35 -6.42 1.90 -20.22
CA LEU A 35 -5.04 1.48 -19.98
C LEU A 35 -4.74 0.18 -20.73
N GLY A 36 -3.58 0.14 -21.40
CA GLY A 36 -2.99 -1.10 -21.87
C GLY A 36 -2.34 -1.92 -20.74
N PRO A 37 -1.89 -3.15 -21.05
CA PRO A 37 -1.09 -3.94 -20.12
C PRO A 37 0.22 -3.22 -19.82
N ALA A 38 0.54 -3.06 -18.53
CA ALA A 38 1.79 -2.48 -18.07
C ALA A 38 2.12 -3.05 -16.69
N THR A 39 3.40 -3.25 -16.44
CA THR A 39 3.93 -3.71 -15.16
C THR A 39 5.04 -2.78 -14.72
N THR A 40 5.20 -2.63 -13.42
CA THR A 40 6.30 -1.89 -12.80
C THR A 40 6.63 -2.52 -11.45
N ARG A 41 7.79 -2.22 -10.92
CA ARG A 41 8.16 -2.66 -9.58
C ARG A 41 7.40 -1.87 -8.53
N VAL A 42 6.77 -2.55 -7.59
CA VAL A 42 6.08 -1.94 -6.45
C VAL A 42 6.80 -2.35 -5.18
N VAL A 43 7.43 -1.40 -4.52
CA VAL A 43 8.14 -1.60 -3.25
C VAL A 43 7.23 -1.16 -2.12
N GLY A 44 6.87 -2.08 -1.24
CA GLY A 44 6.10 -1.78 -0.04
C GLY A 44 7.02 -1.33 1.10
N VAL A 45 6.65 -0.26 1.79
CA VAL A 45 7.34 0.23 2.98
C VAL A 45 6.35 0.31 4.12
N THR A 46 6.59 -0.48 5.16
CA THR A 46 5.74 -0.55 6.35
C THR A 46 6.59 -0.59 7.63
N GLY A 47 5.94 -0.61 8.79
CA GLY A 47 6.59 -0.63 10.10
C GLY A 47 5.89 0.28 11.11
N PRO A 48 6.23 0.19 12.41
CA PRO A 48 5.55 0.92 13.45
C PRO A 48 5.63 2.44 13.29
N PRO A 49 4.73 3.19 13.94
CA PRO A 49 4.80 4.65 14.00
C PRO A 49 6.16 5.12 14.54
N GLY A 50 6.70 6.19 13.97
CA GLY A 50 7.99 6.74 14.41
C GLY A 50 9.23 5.94 13.95
N ALA A 51 9.08 4.84 13.21
CA ALA A 51 10.20 4.07 12.65
C ALA A 51 11.03 4.85 11.61
N GLY A 52 10.48 5.95 11.07
CA GLY A 52 11.15 6.77 10.06
C GLY A 52 10.84 6.34 8.63
N LYS A 53 9.69 5.72 8.40
CA LYS A 53 9.23 5.29 7.07
C LYS A 53 9.30 6.41 6.05
N SER A 54 8.62 7.53 6.27
CA SER A 54 8.57 8.64 5.31
C SER A 54 9.94 9.26 5.04
N THR A 55 10.83 9.30 6.05
CA THR A 55 12.22 9.74 5.87
C THR A 55 12.99 8.76 4.99
N THR A 56 12.80 7.46 5.23
CA THR A 56 13.42 6.41 4.42
C THR A 56 12.89 6.45 2.99
N VAL A 57 11.59 6.63 2.80
CA VAL A 57 10.97 6.77 1.46
C VAL A 57 11.55 7.97 0.73
N GLY A 58 11.69 9.14 1.39
CA GLY A 58 12.35 10.30 0.77
C GLY A 58 13.78 10.00 0.34
N ALA A 59 14.57 9.35 1.19
CA ALA A 59 15.94 8.95 0.85
C ALA A 59 15.99 7.89 -0.28
N MET A 60 15.04 6.94 -0.32
CA MET A 60 14.91 5.99 -1.43
C MET A 60 14.58 6.71 -2.74
N VAL A 61 13.66 7.68 -2.73
CA VAL A 61 13.33 8.50 -3.91
C VAL A 61 14.58 9.20 -4.44
N ALA A 62 15.36 9.85 -3.58
CA ALA A 62 16.63 10.48 -3.97
C ALA A 62 17.60 9.46 -4.59
N GLY A 63 17.74 8.28 -3.99
CA GLY A 63 18.58 7.20 -4.49
C GLY A 63 18.13 6.67 -5.86
N TYR A 64 16.84 6.44 -6.06
CA TYR A 64 16.30 6.03 -7.36
C TYR A 64 16.45 7.13 -8.42
N ARG A 65 16.25 8.39 -8.05
CA ARG A 65 16.48 9.52 -8.97
C ARG A 65 17.95 9.64 -9.38
N ALA A 66 18.87 9.39 -8.45
CA ALA A 66 20.32 9.34 -8.78
C ALA A 66 20.66 8.21 -9.78
N ARG A 67 19.85 7.14 -9.83
CA ARG A 67 19.92 6.06 -10.83
C ARG A 67 19.19 6.39 -12.14
N GLY A 68 18.60 7.59 -12.26
CA GLY A 68 17.85 8.04 -13.46
C GLY A 68 16.43 7.49 -13.58
N LEU A 69 15.90 6.82 -12.55
CA LEU A 69 14.58 6.19 -12.58
C LEU A 69 13.47 7.18 -12.27
N ARG A 70 12.30 7.00 -12.91
CA ARG A 70 11.07 7.72 -12.61
C ARG A 70 10.35 7.04 -11.44
N VAL A 71 10.02 7.80 -10.40
CA VAL A 71 9.51 7.27 -9.14
C VAL A 71 8.13 7.82 -8.82
N ALA A 72 7.20 6.93 -8.48
CA ALA A 72 5.94 7.35 -7.87
C ALA A 72 5.89 6.89 -6.41
N VAL A 73 5.42 7.76 -5.52
CA VAL A 73 5.14 7.45 -4.11
C VAL A 73 3.64 7.49 -3.89
N LEU A 74 3.08 6.40 -3.40
CA LEU A 74 1.71 6.29 -2.91
C LEU A 74 1.75 6.17 -1.38
N ALA A 75 1.45 7.25 -0.68
CA ALA A 75 1.34 7.25 0.77
C ALA A 75 -0.12 6.97 1.17
N VAL A 76 -0.36 5.83 1.82
CA VAL A 76 -1.70 5.46 2.29
C VAL A 76 -1.90 6.06 3.68
N ASP A 77 -2.70 7.10 3.77
CA ASP A 77 -3.00 7.81 5.02
C ASP A 77 -4.36 7.41 5.58
N PRO A 78 -4.54 7.43 6.92
CA PRO A 78 -5.87 7.39 7.48
C PRO A 78 -6.66 8.58 6.95
N SER A 79 -7.93 8.33 6.57
CA SER A 79 -8.80 9.42 6.16
C SER A 79 -9.11 10.33 7.35
N SER A 80 -9.10 11.64 7.10
CA SER A 80 -9.61 12.60 8.06
C SER A 80 -11.08 12.31 8.38
N PRO A 81 -11.48 12.20 9.66
CA PRO A 81 -12.87 11.98 10.02
C PRO A 81 -13.80 13.13 9.59
N TYR A 82 -13.24 14.32 9.31
CA TYR A 82 -14.03 15.51 8.93
C TYR A 82 -14.12 15.69 7.42
N SER A 83 -13.07 15.43 6.65
CA SER A 83 -13.03 15.70 5.21
C SER A 83 -13.06 14.44 4.34
N GLY A 84 -12.84 13.25 4.92
CA GLY A 84 -12.67 11.99 4.20
C GLY A 84 -11.44 11.95 3.28
N GLY A 85 -10.63 13.01 3.28
CA GLY A 85 -9.40 13.12 2.49
C GLY A 85 -8.15 12.68 3.29
N ALA A 86 -7.05 12.41 2.60
CA ALA A 86 -5.76 12.10 3.20
C ALA A 86 -5.22 13.29 3.99
N LEU A 87 -4.57 13.03 5.11
CA LEU A 87 -3.87 14.04 5.88
C LEU A 87 -2.57 14.40 5.16
N LEU A 88 -2.38 15.70 4.80
CA LEU A 88 -1.29 16.20 3.96
C LEU A 88 0.13 16.11 4.57
N GLY A 89 0.31 15.44 5.71
CA GLY A 89 1.57 15.41 6.45
C GLY A 89 2.78 14.88 5.66
N ASP A 90 2.57 13.93 4.73
CA ASP A 90 3.68 13.29 4.01
C ASP A 90 4.25 14.12 2.87
N ARG A 91 3.44 15.00 2.26
CA ARG A 91 3.95 15.94 1.23
C ARG A 91 4.99 16.91 1.78
N ILE A 92 4.86 17.32 3.05
CA ILE A 92 5.79 18.25 3.69
C ILE A 92 7.14 17.57 3.93
N ARG A 93 7.15 16.26 4.21
CA ARG A 93 8.37 15.50 4.50
C ARG A 93 9.20 15.17 3.26
N MET A 94 8.60 15.23 2.07
CA MET A 94 9.24 14.96 0.78
C MET A 94 9.30 16.22 -0.10
N ALA A 95 9.31 17.42 0.51
CA ALA A 95 9.27 18.70 -0.20
C ALA A 95 10.43 18.89 -1.19
N GLU A 96 11.57 18.26 -0.96
CA GLU A 96 12.75 18.33 -1.83
C GLU A 96 12.49 17.79 -3.26
N HIS A 97 11.53 16.88 -3.41
CA HIS A 97 11.21 16.25 -4.69
C HIS A 97 9.98 16.84 -5.41
N VAL A 98 9.33 17.86 -4.83
CA VAL A 98 8.08 18.43 -5.37
C VAL A 98 8.26 19.06 -6.76
N HIS A 99 9.47 19.52 -7.07
CA HIS A 99 9.79 20.14 -8.35
C HIS A 99 10.42 19.17 -9.37
N ASP A 100 10.71 17.94 -9.00
CA ASP A 100 11.21 16.93 -9.92
C ASP A 100 10.05 16.36 -10.75
N ARG A 101 10.11 16.53 -12.09
CA ARG A 101 9.07 16.07 -13.02
C ARG A 101 8.97 14.54 -13.12
N ASP A 102 10.03 13.84 -12.73
CA ASP A 102 10.10 12.39 -12.73
C ASP A 102 9.75 11.79 -11.36
N VAL A 103 9.29 12.62 -10.43
CA VAL A 103 8.78 12.20 -9.12
C VAL A 103 7.31 12.58 -9.00
N LEU A 104 6.48 11.61 -8.65
CA LEU A 104 5.08 11.85 -8.31
C LEU A 104 4.83 11.39 -6.87
N ILE A 105 4.31 12.27 -6.02
CA ILE A 105 3.93 11.93 -4.65
C ILE A 105 2.42 12.12 -4.52
N ARG A 106 1.72 11.07 -4.10
CA ARG A 106 0.27 11.08 -3.90
C ARG A 106 -0.10 10.44 -2.58
N SER A 107 -0.79 11.18 -1.72
CA SER A 107 -1.47 10.61 -0.57
C SER A 107 -2.82 10.04 -1.01
N VAL A 108 -3.09 8.81 -0.64
CA VAL A 108 -4.34 8.08 -0.90
C VAL A 108 -5.04 7.86 0.43
N ALA A 109 -6.27 8.35 0.56
CA ALA A 109 -7.05 8.19 1.78
C ALA A 109 -7.60 6.77 1.91
N SER A 110 -7.48 6.15 3.08
CA SER A 110 -8.03 4.82 3.37
C SER A 110 -9.58 4.77 3.43
N ARG A 111 -10.25 5.93 3.46
CA ARG A 111 -11.72 6.14 3.39
C ARG A 111 -12.54 5.14 4.18
N GLY A 112 -12.40 5.16 5.51
CA GLY A 112 -13.22 4.34 6.41
C GLY A 112 -12.76 2.89 6.56
N HIS A 113 -11.65 2.50 5.96
CA HIS A 113 -10.98 1.25 6.28
C HIS A 113 -10.16 1.47 7.56
N LEU A 114 -10.72 1.10 8.68
CA LEU A 114 -9.96 0.97 9.91
C LEU A 114 -8.94 -0.15 9.67
N GLY A 115 -7.75 0.25 9.20
CA GLY A 115 -6.60 -0.62 9.06
C GLY A 115 -6.39 -1.33 7.71
N GLY A 116 -7.16 -1.04 6.64
CA GLY A 116 -6.96 -1.67 5.33
C GLY A 116 -6.24 -0.80 4.30
N LEU A 117 -5.70 -1.44 3.25
CA LEU A 117 -5.15 -0.75 2.09
C LEU A 117 -6.28 -0.05 1.34
N ALA A 118 -6.08 1.20 0.89
CA ALA A 118 -7.11 1.92 0.15
C ALA A 118 -7.51 1.14 -1.12
N ALA A 119 -8.81 0.96 -1.34
CA ALA A 119 -9.35 0.23 -2.51
C ALA A 119 -8.87 0.80 -3.86
N ALA A 120 -8.43 2.05 -3.88
CA ALA A 120 -7.90 2.69 -5.07
C ALA A 120 -6.43 2.31 -5.38
N VAL A 121 -5.68 1.72 -4.42
CA VAL A 121 -4.24 1.45 -4.59
C VAL A 121 -3.95 0.50 -5.76
N PRO A 122 -4.62 -0.65 -5.94
CA PRO A 122 -4.34 -1.51 -7.09
C PRO A 122 -4.59 -0.82 -8.44
N ALA A 123 -5.63 0.02 -8.52
CA ALA A 123 -5.95 0.78 -9.73
C ALA A 123 -4.95 1.92 -9.97
N ALA A 124 -4.48 2.59 -8.90
CA ALA A 124 -3.43 3.59 -8.97
C ALA A 124 -2.09 2.99 -9.44
N ILE A 125 -1.73 1.81 -8.95
CA ILE A 125 -0.54 1.06 -9.40
C ILE A 125 -0.62 0.77 -10.91
N ARG A 126 -1.76 0.25 -11.41
CA ARG A 126 -1.96 0.00 -12.84
C ARG A 126 -1.83 1.27 -13.67
N LEU A 127 -2.41 2.37 -13.20
CA LEU A 127 -2.28 3.67 -13.87
C LEU A 127 -0.82 4.12 -13.93
N LEU A 128 -0.10 4.12 -12.81
CA LEU A 128 1.28 4.57 -12.74
C LEU A 128 2.22 3.72 -13.59
N ALA A 129 2.00 2.41 -13.64
CA ALA A 129 2.71 1.51 -14.56
C ALA A 129 2.46 1.92 -16.02
N ALA A 130 1.20 2.20 -16.40
CA ALA A 130 0.85 2.63 -17.76
C ALA A 130 1.37 4.05 -18.10
N LEU A 131 1.73 4.85 -17.10
CA LEU A 131 2.40 6.14 -17.25
C LEU A 131 3.93 6.02 -17.24
N ALA A 132 4.48 4.79 -17.28
CA ALA A 132 5.91 4.49 -17.34
C ALA A 132 6.70 5.02 -16.14
N TYR A 133 6.16 4.91 -14.92
CA TYR A 133 6.97 5.01 -13.72
C TYR A 133 7.74 3.70 -13.53
N ASP A 134 9.07 3.81 -13.32
CA ASP A 134 9.96 2.65 -13.22
C ASP A 134 9.81 1.93 -11.87
N VAL A 135 9.54 2.72 -10.81
CA VAL A 135 9.34 2.22 -9.45
C VAL A 135 8.17 2.94 -8.80
N ILE A 136 7.32 2.18 -8.13
CA ILE A 136 6.28 2.69 -7.24
C ILE A 136 6.66 2.33 -5.80
N VAL A 137 6.81 3.32 -4.93
CA VAL A 137 7.00 3.12 -3.50
C VAL A 137 5.64 3.30 -2.83
N LEU A 138 5.14 2.25 -2.18
CA LEU A 138 3.89 2.24 -1.45
C LEU A 138 4.19 2.32 0.05
N GLU A 139 3.83 3.42 0.70
CA GLU A 139 4.03 3.64 2.14
C GLU A 139 2.71 3.47 2.89
N THR A 140 2.72 2.73 4.01
CA THR A 140 1.59 2.63 4.94
C THR A 140 1.82 3.44 6.21
N VAL A 141 0.73 3.82 6.89
CA VAL A 141 0.79 4.65 8.12
C VAL A 141 1.39 3.96 9.35
N GLY A 142 1.53 2.64 9.33
CA GLY A 142 2.12 1.92 10.47
C GLY A 142 1.13 1.56 11.57
N VAL A 143 -0.16 1.40 11.26
CA VAL A 143 -1.19 0.95 12.20
C VAL A 143 -2.20 0.01 11.52
N GLY A 144 -2.30 -1.21 12.03
CA GLY A 144 -3.38 -2.15 11.70
C GLY A 144 -3.19 -2.96 10.41
N GLN A 145 -4.28 -3.38 9.79
CA GLN A 145 -4.36 -4.36 8.69
C GLN A 145 -3.60 -3.92 7.42
N SER A 146 -3.46 -2.61 7.17
CA SER A 146 -2.73 -2.08 6.02
C SER A 146 -1.27 -2.52 5.96
N GLU A 147 -0.68 -2.83 7.12
CA GLU A 147 0.70 -3.30 7.24
C GLU A 147 0.88 -4.72 6.68
N ILE A 148 -0.15 -5.55 6.77
CA ILE A 148 -0.14 -6.92 6.25
C ILE A 148 -0.63 -6.93 4.80
N GLU A 149 -1.65 -6.13 4.48
CA GLU A 149 -2.22 -6.07 3.14
C GLU A 149 -1.25 -5.53 2.07
N ILE A 150 -0.24 -4.74 2.48
CA ILE A 150 0.79 -4.22 1.57
C ILE A 150 1.48 -5.35 0.79
N ALA A 151 1.71 -6.50 1.41
CA ALA A 151 2.34 -7.66 0.79
C ALA A 151 1.49 -8.29 -0.33
N SER A 152 0.19 -7.95 -0.41
CA SER A 152 -0.68 -8.42 -1.50
C SER A 152 -0.47 -7.64 -2.81
N VAL A 153 0.11 -6.44 -2.73
CA VAL A 153 0.29 -5.55 -3.90
C VAL A 153 1.73 -5.14 -4.15
N ALA A 154 2.63 -5.34 -3.19
CA ALA A 154 4.04 -4.96 -3.26
C ALA A 154 4.97 -6.19 -3.29
N ASP A 155 6.11 -6.02 -3.96
CA ASP A 155 7.17 -7.01 -4.06
C ASP A 155 8.50 -6.30 -4.43
N PRO A 156 9.45 -6.14 -3.48
CA PRO A 156 9.42 -6.63 -2.09
C PRO A 156 8.63 -5.75 -1.12
N THR A 157 8.34 -6.33 0.07
CA THR A 157 7.89 -5.60 1.25
C THR A 157 9.06 -5.35 2.18
N VAL A 158 9.35 -4.09 2.45
CA VAL A 158 10.40 -3.60 3.36
C VAL A 158 9.75 -3.20 4.68
N VAL A 159 10.13 -3.85 5.77
CA VAL A 159 9.66 -3.50 7.12
C VAL A 159 10.74 -2.71 7.84
N ILE A 160 10.40 -1.48 8.25
CA ILE A 160 11.32 -0.56 8.92
C ILE A 160 11.05 -0.58 10.43
N LEU A 161 12.10 -0.80 11.19
CA LEU A 161 12.09 -0.90 12.65
C LEU A 161 13.11 0.08 13.26
N ASN A 162 12.91 0.44 14.54
CA ASN A 162 13.85 1.24 15.31
C ASN A 162 14.68 0.39 16.26
N PRO A 163 15.90 0.82 16.64
CA PRO A 163 16.65 0.21 17.73
C PRO A 163 15.98 0.46 19.08
N GLY A 164 16.13 -0.48 20.01
CA GLY A 164 15.93 -0.26 21.45
C GLY A 164 14.51 -0.23 21.97
N GLY A 165 13.50 -0.62 21.20
CA GLY A 165 12.13 -0.69 21.69
C GLY A 165 11.67 -2.12 21.98
N GLY A 166 11.11 -2.40 23.16
CA GLY A 166 10.23 -3.54 23.35
C GLY A 166 9.13 -3.62 22.30
N ASP A 167 8.81 -2.48 21.68
CA ASP A 167 7.96 -2.34 20.49
C ASP A 167 8.47 -3.13 19.28
N THR A 168 9.79 -3.35 19.14
CA THR A 168 10.35 -4.13 18.02
C THR A 168 9.93 -5.60 18.12
N VAL A 169 9.94 -6.15 19.33
CA VAL A 169 9.46 -7.51 19.62
C VAL A 169 7.92 -7.57 19.55
N GLN A 170 7.24 -6.48 19.88
CA GLN A 170 5.78 -6.39 19.75
C GLN A 170 5.34 -6.23 18.29
N ALA A 171 6.06 -5.49 17.48
CA ALA A 171 5.85 -5.42 16.03
C ALA A 171 6.09 -6.78 15.35
N ALA A 172 7.07 -7.54 15.84
CA ALA A 172 7.28 -8.92 15.44
C ALA A 172 6.06 -9.81 15.73
N LYS A 173 5.42 -9.63 16.89
CA LYS A 173 4.19 -10.33 17.27
C LYS A 173 2.95 -9.88 16.48
N ALA A 174 2.99 -8.72 15.83
CA ALA A 174 1.88 -8.17 15.04
C ALA A 174 1.79 -8.69 13.60
N GLY A 175 2.53 -9.72 13.22
CA GLY A 175 2.52 -10.30 11.86
C GLY A 175 3.37 -9.56 10.83
N LEU A 176 4.08 -8.48 11.23
CA LEU A 176 4.92 -7.71 10.31
C LEU A 176 6.13 -8.51 9.80
N LEU A 177 6.70 -9.39 10.64
CA LEU A 177 7.83 -10.22 10.23
C LEU A 177 7.43 -11.29 9.20
N GLU A 178 6.16 -11.73 9.23
CA GLU A 178 5.64 -12.73 8.29
C GLU A 178 5.52 -12.20 6.87
N VAL A 179 5.28 -10.89 6.74
CA VAL A 179 5.10 -10.22 5.42
C VAL A 179 6.38 -9.57 4.91
N ALA A 180 7.44 -9.53 5.72
CA ALA A 180 8.70 -8.91 5.36
C ALA A 180 9.47 -9.75 4.34
N ASP A 181 9.92 -9.13 3.26
CA ASP A 181 10.95 -9.67 2.38
C ASP A 181 12.33 -9.12 2.74
N LEU A 182 12.36 -7.89 3.30
CA LEU A 182 13.54 -7.21 3.80
C LEU A 182 13.22 -6.54 5.12
N LEU A 183 14.09 -6.68 6.11
CA LEU A 183 14.03 -5.97 7.39
C LEU A 183 15.07 -4.87 7.41
N VAL A 184 14.68 -3.71 7.91
CA VAL A 184 15.55 -2.54 8.01
C VAL A 184 15.54 -2.02 9.43
N VAL A 185 16.68 -1.95 10.08
CA VAL A 185 16.89 -1.25 11.34
C VAL A 185 17.33 0.16 11.01
N ASN A 186 16.37 1.10 11.05
CA ASN A 186 16.63 2.53 10.84
C ASN A 186 17.15 3.18 12.12
N LYS A 187 17.73 4.39 12.01
CA LYS A 187 18.41 5.09 13.13
C LYS A 187 19.52 4.22 13.72
N ALA A 188 20.27 3.56 12.85
CA ALA A 188 21.33 2.65 13.25
C ALA A 188 22.55 3.34 13.90
N ASP A 189 22.56 4.66 13.93
CA ASP A 189 23.44 5.53 14.71
C ASP A 189 23.12 5.54 16.22
N ARG A 190 21.95 5.03 16.60
CA ARG A 190 21.53 4.97 18.00
C ARG A 190 22.03 3.70 18.69
N GLU A 191 22.21 3.81 20.01
CA GLU A 191 22.51 2.68 20.85
C GLU A 191 21.43 1.58 20.74
N GLY A 192 21.83 0.31 20.80
CA GLY A 192 20.94 -0.85 20.69
C GLY A 192 20.67 -1.34 19.25
N ALA A 193 21.16 -0.65 18.22
CA ALA A 193 20.93 -1.08 16.82
C ALA A 193 21.49 -2.49 16.53
N ASP A 194 22.69 -2.79 17.01
CA ASP A 194 23.31 -4.10 16.82
C ASP A 194 22.60 -5.20 17.61
N GLN A 195 22.07 -4.87 18.80
CA GLN A 195 21.27 -5.82 19.57
C GLN A 195 19.96 -6.14 18.81
N THR A 196 19.26 -5.11 18.32
CA THR A 196 18.04 -5.28 17.53
C THR A 196 18.28 -6.16 16.30
N VAL A 197 19.41 -5.99 15.60
CA VAL A 197 19.77 -6.86 14.46
C VAL A 197 19.99 -8.31 14.91
N ARG A 198 20.64 -8.53 16.06
CA ARG A 198 20.84 -9.91 16.59
C ARG A 198 19.49 -10.56 16.92
N ASP A 199 18.62 -9.83 17.60
CA ASP A 199 17.30 -10.32 18.00
C ASP A 199 16.44 -10.67 16.77
N LEU A 200 16.42 -9.80 15.76
CA LEU A 200 15.70 -10.05 14.51
C LEU A 200 16.23 -11.27 13.73
N ARG A 201 17.54 -11.54 13.80
CA ARG A 201 18.14 -12.74 13.15
C ARG A 201 17.67 -14.05 13.76
N THR A 202 17.20 -14.04 14.99
CA THR A 202 16.62 -15.24 15.63
C THR A 202 15.19 -15.50 15.19
N GLU A 203 14.45 -14.43 14.82
CA GLU A 203 13.03 -14.48 14.52
C GLU A 203 12.73 -14.55 13.01
N ALA A 204 13.61 -14.00 12.17
CA ALA A 204 13.36 -13.86 10.73
C ALA A 204 14.52 -14.39 9.88
N LYS A 205 14.18 -15.04 8.76
CA LYS A 205 15.14 -15.60 7.78
C LYS A 205 15.33 -14.73 6.55
N VAL A 206 14.93 -13.46 6.62
CA VAL A 206 15.06 -12.48 5.53
C VAL A 206 16.29 -11.58 5.74
N PRO A 207 16.83 -10.94 4.69
CA PRO A 207 17.93 -10.01 4.84
C PRO A 207 17.58 -8.88 5.81
N ILE A 208 18.54 -8.52 6.66
CA ILE A 208 18.42 -7.45 7.65
C ILE A 208 19.50 -6.41 7.36
N LEU A 209 19.08 -5.18 7.10
CA LEU A 209 19.93 -4.06 6.77
C LEU A 209 19.88 -2.99 7.89
N LYS A 210 20.98 -2.27 8.07
CA LYS A 210 21.04 -1.10 8.93
C LYS A 210 21.08 0.16 8.06
N LEU A 211 20.34 1.20 8.46
CA LEU A 211 20.43 2.49 7.80
C LEU A 211 20.24 3.66 8.77
N VAL A 212 20.66 4.82 8.32
CA VAL A 212 20.38 6.12 8.95
C VAL A 212 19.70 6.98 7.88
N ALA A 213 18.37 6.93 7.82
CA ALA A 213 17.60 7.56 6.75
C ALA A 213 17.83 9.07 6.64
N SER A 214 18.10 9.75 7.75
CA SER A 214 18.37 11.21 7.80
C SER A 214 19.66 11.63 7.11
N THR A 215 20.63 10.73 6.99
CA THR A 215 21.93 10.99 6.33
C THR A 215 22.05 10.26 5.01
N GLY A 216 21.13 9.36 4.69
CA GLY A 216 21.19 8.49 3.51
C GLY A 216 22.13 7.28 3.65
N ALA A 217 22.79 7.11 4.81
CA ALA A 217 23.69 5.98 5.03
C ALA A 217 22.91 4.66 5.02
N GLY A 218 23.34 3.68 4.21
CA GLY A 218 22.70 2.37 4.03
C GLY A 218 21.59 2.38 2.96
N ILE A 219 21.25 3.52 2.36
CA ILE A 219 20.25 3.58 1.27
C ILE A 219 20.74 2.89 -0.01
N PRO A 220 21.97 3.07 -0.50
CA PRO A 220 22.44 2.34 -1.66
C PRO A 220 22.30 0.82 -1.49
N GLU A 221 22.70 0.29 -0.34
CA GLU A 221 22.64 -1.14 0.01
C GLU A 221 21.18 -1.62 0.07
N LEU A 222 20.27 -0.78 0.59
CA LEU A 222 18.83 -1.09 0.58
C LEU A 222 18.28 -1.18 -0.85
N LEU A 223 18.63 -0.23 -1.72
CA LEU A 223 18.18 -0.23 -3.11
C LEU A 223 18.73 -1.43 -3.87
N ASP A 224 20.00 -1.78 -3.65
CA ASP A 224 20.63 -2.96 -4.25
C ASP A 224 19.96 -4.27 -3.78
N ALA A 225 19.64 -4.36 -2.48
CA ALA A 225 18.89 -5.49 -1.93
C ALA A 225 17.48 -5.60 -2.52
N ILE A 226 16.79 -4.48 -2.73
CA ILE A 226 15.48 -4.43 -3.40
C ILE A 226 15.60 -4.88 -4.86
N GLU A 227 16.65 -4.46 -5.58
CA GLU A 227 16.87 -4.86 -6.97
C GLU A 227 17.25 -6.33 -7.09
N ALA A 228 18.06 -6.83 -6.17
CA ALA A 228 18.47 -8.24 -6.10
C ALA A 228 17.35 -9.16 -5.62
N HIS A 229 16.29 -8.60 -4.99
CA HIS A 229 15.19 -9.40 -4.50
C HIS A 229 14.46 -10.07 -5.67
N GLN A 230 14.50 -11.39 -5.67
CA GLN A 230 13.75 -12.24 -6.59
C GLN A 230 12.82 -13.12 -5.77
N ARG A 231 11.57 -12.67 -5.64
CA ARG A 231 10.55 -13.54 -5.11
C ARG A 231 10.22 -14.58 -6.18
N ALA A 232 10.25 -15.85 -5.82
CA ALA A 232 9.80 -16.90 -6.73
C ALA A 232 8.33 -16.61 -7.12
N ASP A 233 8.12 -16.15 -8.36
CA ASP A 233 6.78 -15.83 -8.90
C ASP A 233 6.09 -17.11 -9.36
N THR A 234 5.75 -17.98 -8.39
CA THR A 234 5.04 -19.24 -8.70
C THR A 234 3.56 -18.96 -9.00
N PRO A 235 2.90 -19.84 -9.80
CA PRO A 235 1.46 -19.72 -10.06
C PRO A 235 0.63 -19.65 -8.78
N GLU A 236 1.02 -20.40 -7.74
CA GLU A 236 0.34 -20.46 -6.45
C GLU A 236 0.41 -19.09 -5.74
N ARG A 237 1.58 -18.44 -5.74
CA ARG A 237 1.77 -17.11 -5.15
C ARG A 237 1.01 -16.03 -5.93
N ARG A 238 0.99 -16.10 -7.26
CA ARG A 238 0.17 -15.18 -8.08
C ARG A 238 -1.31 -15.34 -7.76
N SER A 239 -1.78 -16.57 -7.66
CA SER A 239 -3.17 -16.88 -7.29
C SER A 239 -3.50 -16.40 -5.88
N ALA A 240 -2.63 -16.63 -4.91
CA ALA A 240 -2.82 -16.17 -3.53
C ALA A 240 -2.90 -14.63 -3.45
N ARG A 241 -2.00 -13.91 -4.14
CA ARG A 241 -2.06 -12.43 -4.23
C ARG A 241 -3.36 -11.94 -4.88
N ALA A 242 -3.73 -12.51 -6.03
CA ALA A 242 -4.97 -12.17 -6.72
C ALA A 242 -6.19 -12.41 -5.83
N ARG A 243 -6.23 -13.56 -5.12
CA ARG A 243 -7.28 -13.87 -4.16
C ARG A 243 -7.36 -12.84 -3.02
N ALA A 244 -6.23 -12.47 -2.43
CA ALA A 244 -6.19 -11.45 -1.39
C ALA A 244 -6.70 -10.09 -1.88
N GLN A 245 -6.30 -9.66 -3.08
CA GLN A 245 -6.78 -8.43 -3.71
C GLN A 245 -8.29 -8.47 -3.99
N ILE A 246 -8.80 -9.58 -4.54
CA ILE A 246 -10.23 -9.76 -4.81
C ILE A 246 -11.03 -9.64 -3.51
N LEU A 247 -10.61 -10.33 -2.45
CA LEU A 247 -11.30 -10.30 -1.16
C LEU A 247 -11.27 -8.90 -0.52
N SER A 248 -10.15 -8.21 -0.57
CA SER A 248 -10.04 -6.82 -0.08
C SER A 248 -10.96 -5.86 -0.83
N LEU A 249 -11.01 -5.96 -2.17
CA LEU A 249 -11.90 -5.15 -3.00
C LEU A 249 -13.38 -5.52 -2.76
N ALA A 250 -13.72 -6.80 -2.66
CA ALA A 250 -15.07 -7.26 -2.38
C ALA A 250 -15.56 -6.74 -1.03
N HIS A 251 -14.74 -6.82 0.01
CA HIS A 251 -15.07 -6.27 1.33
C HIS A 251 -15.36 -4.76 1.26
N THR A 252 -14.56 -4.01 0.50
CA THR A 252 -14.79 -2.59 0.26
C THR A 252 -16.13 -2.32 -0.42
N LEU A 253 -16.44 -3.08 -1.48
CA LEU A 253 -17.70 -2.93 -2.22
C LEU A 253 -18.91 -3.23 -1.35
N LEU A 254 -18.84 -4.27 -0.53
CA LEU A 254 -19.90 -4.64 0.41
C LEU A 254 -20.14 -3.54 1.46
N ARG A 255 -19.10 -2.97 2.03
CA ARG A 255 -19.21 -1.87 3.03
C ARG A 255 -19.81 -0.59 2.47
N THR A 256 -19.69 -0.35 1.17
CA THR A 256 -20.23 0.82 0.48
C THR A 256 -21.52 0.50 -0.29
N HIS A 257 -22.06 -0.70 -0.14
CA HIS A 257 -23.26 -1.12 -0.84
C HIS A 257 -24.48 -0.31 -0.37
N PRO A 258 -25.27 0.27 -1.30
CA PRO A 258 -26.41 1.13 -0.94
C PRO A 258 -27.43 0.45 -0.02
N GLY A 259 -27.67 -0.85 -0.22
CA GLY A 259 -28.62 -1.63 0.57
C GLY A 259 -28.12 -2.08 1.94
N LEU A 260 -26.85 -1.77 2.33
CA LEU A 260 -26.32 -2.23 3.62
C LEU A 260 -27.06 -1.61 4.81
N GLY A 261 -27.44 -0.32 4.70
CA GLY A 261 -28.19 0.38 5.74
C GLY A 261 -29.55 -0.27 6.00
N ASP A 262 -30.36 -0.44 4.96
CA ASP A 262 -31.70 -1.02 5.07
C ASP A 262 -31.64 -2.46 5.61
N LEU A 263 -30.66 -3.25 5.20
CA LEU A 263 -30.45 -4.61 5.71
C LEU A 263 -30.01 -4.61 7.18
N ALA A 264 -29.17 -3.67 7.59
CA ALA A 264 -28.77 -3.52 8.98
C ALA A 264 -29.97 -3.14 9.89
N ASP A 265 -30.83 -2.26 9.40
CA ASP A 265 -32.05 -1.86 10.11
C ASP A 265 -33.02 -3.06 10.25
N SER A 266 -33.16 -3.90 9.20
CA SER A 266 -33.99 -5.11 9.25
C SER A 266 -33.48 -6.18 10.22
N VAL A 267 -32.17 -6.25 10.43
CA VAL A 267 -31.55 -7.12 11.44
C VAL A 267 -31.79 -6.54 12.85
N ALA A 268 -31.66 -5.21 12.99
CA ALA A 268 -31.82 -4.53 14.27
C ALA A 268 -33.26 -4.59 14.80
N ASP A 269 -34.29 -4.55 13.93
CA ASP A 269 -35.69 -4.66 14.28
C ASP A 269 -36.20 -6.11 14.38
N GLY A 270 -35.36 -7.09 14.05
CA GLY A 270 -35.67 -8.52 14.13
C GLY A 270 -36.48 -9.07 12.96
N SER A 271 -36.71 -8.31 11.90
CA SER A 271 -37.44 -8.76 10.71
C SER A 271 -36.56 -9.64 9.79
N SER A 272 -35.23 -9.62 9.96
CA SER A 272 -34.28 -10.49 9.30
C SER A 272 -33.16 -10.95 10.25
N ASP A 273 -32.41 -11.97 9.90
CA ASP A 273 -31.17 -12.35 10.58
C ASP A 273 -29.93 -11.92 9.79
N ALA A 274 -28.77 -11.84 10.49
CA ALA A 274 -27.54 -11.35 9.89
C ALA A 274 -27.02 -12.22 8.75
N TYR A 275 -27.29 -13.54 8.75
CA TYR A 275 -26.87 -14.45 7.68
C TYR A 275 -27.68 -14.22 6.42
N ALA A 276 -29.03 -14.17 6.55
CA ALA A 276 -29.93 -13.88 5.44
C ALA A 276 -29.67 -12.50 4.84
N ALA A 277 -29.44 -11.47 5.69
CA ALA A 277 -29.06 -10.13 5.25
C ALA A 277 -27.72 -10.12 4.49
N ALA A 278 -26.71 -10.86 4.95
CA ALA A 278 -25.42 -10.95 4.26
C ALA A 278 -25.55 -11.67 2.90
N GLU A 279 -26.32 -12.76 2.82
CA GLU A 279 -26.59 -13.45 1.55
C GLU A 279 -27.33 -12.54 0.57
N GLN A 280 -28.32 -11.81 1.03
CA GLN A 280 -29.06 -10.84 0.22
C GLN A 280 -28.15 -9.71 -0.28
N LEU A 281 -27.21 -9.23 0.56
CA LEU A 281 -26.25 -8.20 0.19
C LEU A 281 -25.31 -8.68 -0.92
N ILE A 282 -24.88 -9.96 -0.88
CA ILE A 282 -23.93 -10.54 -1.83
C ILE A 282 -24.60 -10.95 -3.14
N PHE A 283 -25.77 -11.59 -3.07
CA PHE A 283 -26.39 -12.26 -4.21
C PHE A 283 -27.64 -11.53 -4.72
N GLY A 284 -28.14 -10.51 -4.02
CA GLY A 284 -29.38 -9.81 -4.33
C GLY A 284 -30.62 -10.54 -3.80
N ALA A 285 -31.75 -9.86 -3.80
CA ALA A 285 -33.02 -10.30 -3.22
C ALA A 285 -33.64 -11.60 -3.82
N GLY A 286 -33.00 -12.23 -4.79
CA GLY A 286 -33.51 -13.43 -5.49
C GLY A 286 -32.73 -14.73 -5.24
N ALA A 287 -31.66 -14.72 -4.43
CA ALA A 287 -30.71 -15.83 -4.35
C ALA A 287 -30.95 -16.83 -3.19
N VAL A 288 -31.92 -16.58 -2.34
CA VAL A 288 -32.20 -17.38 -1.11
C VAL A 288 -32.77 -18.79 -1.40
N SER A 289 -32.78 -19.28 -2.62
CA SER A 289 -33.36 -20.59 -2.98
C SER A 289 -32.43 -21.57 -3.69
N ARG A 290 -31.12 -21.50 -3.50
CA ARG A 290 -30.22 -22.59 -3.93
C ARG A 290 -29.70 -23.34 -2.73
N GLY A 291 -30.26 -24.54 -2.51
CA GLY A 291 -29.90 -25.46 -1.45
C GLY A 291 -28.40 -25.81 -1.43
N PRO A 292 -27.95 -26.54 -0.39
CA PRO A 292 -26.54 -26.73 -0.10
C PRO A 292 -25.83 -27.36 -1.29
N VAL A 293 -24.71 -26.76 -1.69
CA VAL A 293 -23.76 -27.37 -2.62
C VAL A 293 -23.10 -28.52 -1.85
N SER A 294 -23.41 -29.73 -2.27
CA SER A 294 -22.85 -30.99 -1.83
C SER A 294 -21.32 -31.07 -2.06
#